data_2ef557fd8b9b4622c82b0af503ec0f31
#
_entry.id   2ef557fd8b9b4622c82b0af503ec0f31
#
_cell.length_a   1.000
_cell.length_b   1.000
_cell.length_c   1.000
_cell.angle_alpha   90.00
_cell.angle_beta   90.00
_cell.angle_gamma   90.00
#
_symmetry.space_group_name_H-M   'P 1'
#
loop_
_entity.id
_entity.type
_entity.pdbx_description
1 polymer ?
#
loop_
_entity_poly.entity_id
_entity_poly.type
_entity_poly.pdbx_seq_one_letter_code
_entity_poly.pdbx_strand_id
1 'polypeptide(L)'
;MIICNNMNALKNLSLILLLSLAFTGCHDKSSKLDDFNQSLYTPEYASGFDIKGADGKKSVLITITNPWQGADSVTTWLFIARNGEEIPEGFTGQVLEGDAKRIVAMSSTHIAMLDAIDEVGRVAGVSGIDYISNPDIQARRDSISDVGYEGNINYELLLSLDPDLVLLYGVNGASSMESKLEELDIPFMYVGDYLEESPLGKAEWMVVLSEVTGKREKGEKPLPRSRSDTTL
;
A
#
# COMPACT_ATOMS: atom_id res chain seq x y z
N MET A 1 28.05 -58.52 34.68
CA MET A 1 27.32 -57.25 34.94
C MET A 1 27.79 -56.12 34.01
N ILE A 2 27.93 -56.37 32.70
CA ILE A 2 28.45 -55.38 31.70
C ILE A 2 27.50 -55.22 30.46
N ILE A 3 26.46 -56.06 30.36
CA ILE A 3 25.59 -56.07 29.14
C ILE A 3 24.42 -55.08 29.24
N CYS A 4 24.03 -54.61 30.43
CA CYS A 4 22.86 -53.73 30.60
C CYS A 4 23.12 -52.22 30.29
N ASN A 5 24.38 -51.79 30.22
CA ASN A 5 24.72 -50.36 30.02
C ASN A 5 24.72 -49.91 28.54
N ASN A 6 24.81 -50.86 27.60
CA ASN A 6 24.87 -50.52 26.18
C ASN A 6 23.48 -50.31 25.52
N MET A 7 22.42 -50.89 26.07
CA MET A 7 21.09 -50.72 25.49
C MET A 7 20.48 -49.35 25.75
N ASN A 8 20.83 -48.70 26.88
CA ASN A 8 20.36 -47.33 27.16
C ASN A 8 21.13 -46.28 26.35
N ALA A 9 22.41 -46.52 26.06
CA ALA A 9 23.21 -45.67 25.22
C ALA A 9 22.71 -45.69 23.74
N LEU A 10 22.33 -46.88 23.22
CA LEU A 10 21.75 -46.98 21.86
C LEU A 10 20.36 -46.35 21.78
N LYS A 11 19.52 -46.46 22.81
CA LYS A 11 18.19 -45.81 22.85
C LYS A 11 18.31 -44.29 22.88
N ASN A 12 19.25 -43.74 23.64
CA ASN A 12 19.48 -42.31 23.72
C ASN A 12 20.09 -41.76 22.43
N LEU A 13 20.97 -42.53 21.75
CA LEU A 13 21.54 -42.15 20.46
C LEU A 13 20.48 -42.15 19.34
N SER A 14 19.55 -43.10 19.35
CA SER A 14 18.42 -43.19 18.40
C SER A 14 17.41 -42.05 18.65
N LEU A 15 17.19 -41.65 19.89
CA LEU A 15 16.30 -40.51 20.21
C LEU A 15 16.89 -39.16 19.80
N ILE A 16 18.21 -38.98 19.93
CA ILE A 16 18.92 -37.76 19.48
C ILE A 16 18.95 -37.67 17.95
N LEU A 17 19.09 -38.82 17.27
CA LEU A 17 19.06 -38.84 15.79
C LEU A 17 17.65 -38.59 15.23
N LEU A 18 16.57 -38.99 15.93
CA LEU A 18 15.20 -38.65 15.53
C LEU A 18 14.82 -37.19 15.80
N LEU A 19 15.46 -36.53 16.77
CA LEU A 19 15.19 -35.14 17.10
C LEU A 19 15.92 -34.17 16.14
N SER A 20 17.01 -34.63 15.50
CA SER A 20 17.76 -33.84 14.51
C SER A 20 17.12 -33.78 13.12
N LEU A 21 16.14 -34.64 12.83
CA LEU A 21 15.41 -34.65 11.55
C LEU A 21 14.18 -33.71 11.52
N ALA A 22 13.84 -33.08 12.67
CA ALA A 22 12.69 -32.18 12.74
C ALA A 22 12.99 -30.71 12.41
N PHE A 23 14.25 -30.36 12.10
CA PHE A 23 14.67 -29.02 11.65
C PHE A 23 14.98 -28.97 10.16
N THR A 24 14.23 -29.68 9.31
CA THR A 24 14.11 -29.25 7.92
C THR A 24 13.16 -28.05 7.93
N GLY A 25 13.69 -26.89 8.32
CA GLY A 25 13.01 -25.63 8.13
C GLY A 25 12.64 -25.52 6.65
N CYS A 26 11.37 -25.22 6.37
CA CYS A 26 10.97 -24.73 5.08
C CYS A 26 11.91 -23.58 4.74
N HIS A 27 12.84 -23.83 3.83
CA HIS A 27 13.57 -22.77 3.17
C HIS A 27 12.53 -22.12 2.25
N ASP A 28 11.85 -21.10 2.76
CA ASP A 28 10.98 -20.27 1.96
C ASP A 28 11.87 -19.73 0.82
N LYS A 29 11.55 -20.12 -0.40
CA LYS A 29 12.26 -19.58 -1.56
C LYS A 29 12.07 -18.09 -1.52
N SER A 30 13.16 -17.31 -1.41
CA SER A 30 13.14 -15.86 -1.58
C SER A 30 12.22 -15.51 -2.74
N SER A 31 11.19 -14.69 -2.48
CA SER A 31 10.25 -14.28 -3.52
C SER A 31 10.97 -13.38 -4.52
N LYS A 32 10.67 -13.56 -5.81
CA LYS A 32 11.19 -12.70 -6.86
C LYS A 32 10.10 -11.75 -7.31
N LEU A 33 10.48 -10.58 -7.76
CA LEU A 33 9.52 -9.61 -8.31
C LEU A 33 8.69 -10.20 -9.46
N ASP A 34 9.30 -11.03 -10.30
CA ASP A 34 8.64 -11.72 -11.41
C ASP A 34 7.55 -12.71 -10.99
N ASP A 35 7.54 -13.15 -9.72
CA ASP A 35 6.48 -14.02 -9.19
C ASP A 35 5.15 -13.26 -9.05
N PHE A 36 5.19 -11.91 -8.93
CA PHE A 36 4.02 -11.03 -8.84
C PHE A 36 3.47 -10.72 -10.24
N ASN A 37 2.96 -11.75 -10.92
CA ASN A 37 2.45 -11.68 -12.28
C ASN A 37 0.94 -11.99 -12.41
N GLN A 38 0.29 -12.40 -11.32
CA GLN A 38 -1.14 -12.66 -11.29
C GLN A 38 -1.89 -11.33 -11.16
N SER A 39 -2.69 -10.94 -12.16
CA SER A 39 -3.58 -9.77 -12.03
C SER A 39 -4.61 -10.03 -10.94
N LEU A 40 -4.62 -9.18 -9.91
CA LEU A 40 -5.62 -9.17 -8.86
C LEU A 40 -6.77 -8.21 -9.19
N TYR A 41 -6.48 -7.20 -9.97
CA TYR A 41 -7.46 -6.26 -10.52
C TYR A 41 -6.94 -5.73 -11.86
N THR A 42 -7.80 -5.72 -12.87
CA THR A 42 -7.52 -5.11 -14.18
C THR A 42 -8.42 -3.90 -14.35
N PRO A 43 -7.86 -2.67 -14.39
CA PRO A 43 -8.64 -1.47 -14.58
C PRO A 43 -9.45 -1.52 -15.89
N GLU A 44 -10.71 -1.07 -15.85
CA GLU A 44 -11.58 -0.98 -17.01
C GLU A 44 -11.53 0.41 -17.65
N TYR A 45 -11.34 1.44 -16.85
CA TYR A 45 -11.40 2.85 -17.25
C TYR A 45 -10.12 3.62 -17.00
N ALA A 46 -9.38 3.27 -15.94
CA ALA A 46 -8.11 3.89 -15.59
C ALA A 46 -6.96 3.27 -16.39
N SER A 47 -5.90 4.06 -16.60
CA SER A 47 -4.70 3.63 -17.30
C SER A 47 -3.43 3.76 -16.47
N GLY A 48 -3.51 4.44 -15.34
CA GLY A 48 -2.35 4.84 -14.53
C GLY A 48 -1.89 3.82 -13.51
N PHE A 49 -2.57 2.68 -13.32
CA PHE A 49 -2.18 1.69 -12.32
C PHE A 49 -2.43 0.23 -12.72
N ASP A 50 -1.77 -0.68 -12.02
CA ASP A 50 -1.98 -2.13 -12.10
C ASP A 50 -1.78 -2.74 -10.69
N ILE A 51 -2.55 -3.80 -10.37
CA ILE A 51 -2.49 -4.47 -9.06
C ILE A 51 -2.25 -5.95 -9.29
N LYS A 52 -1.10 -6.44 -8.82
CA LYS A 52 -0.67 -7.82 -9.01
C LYS A 52 -0.37 -8.52 -7.70
N GLY A 53 -0.57 -9.82 -7.72
CA GLY A 53 -0.20 -10.75 -6.67
C GLY A 53 0.65 -11.90 -7.20
N ALA A 54 1.03 -12.78 -6.29
CA ALA A 54 1.72 -14.03 -6.59
C ALA A 54 0.92 -15.23 -6.03
N ASP A 55 1.05 -16.39 -6.67
CA ASP A 55 0.34 -17.59 -6.25
C ASP A 55 0.68 -17.96 -4.79
N GLY A 56 -0.35 -18.21 -4.00
CA GLY A 56 -0.23 -18.57 -2.59
C GLY A 56 0.24 -17.43 -1.66
N LYS A 57 0.47 -16.22 -2.16
CA LYS A 57 0.89 -15.04 -1.39
C LYS A 57 -0.29 -14.11 -1.09
N LYS A 58 -0.15 -13.34 0.00
CA LYS A 58 -1.10 -12.26 0.39
C LYS A 58 -0.56 -10.88 0.09
N SER A 59 0.76 -10.77 -0.08
CA SER A 59 1.43 -9.54 -0.49
C SER A 59 1.02 -9.15 -1.90
N VAL A 60 1.07 -7.85 -2.16
CA VAL A 60 0.56 -7.24 -3.40
C VAL A 60 1.59 -6.26 -3.94
N LEU A 61 1.74 -6.24 -5.26
CA LEU A 61 2.51 -5.25 -5.98
C LEU A 61 1.55 -4.29 -6.70
N ILE A 62 1.60 -3.02 -6.34
CA ILE A 62 0.94 -1.93 -7.05
C ILE A 62 1.97 -1.25 -7.94
N THR A 63 1.64 -1.13 -9.22
CA THR A 63 2.45 -0.41 -10.21
C THR A 63 1.70 0.86 -10.60
N ILE A 64 2.36 2.01 -10.52
CA ILE A 64 1.82 3.30 -10.98
C ILE A 64 2.64 3.74 -12.19
N THR A 65 1.95 3.96 -13.29
CA THR A 65 2.55 4.34 -14.57
C THR A 65 2.29 5.82 -14.85
N ASN A 66 3.33 6.54 -15.21
CA ASN A 66 3.29 7.97 -15.54
C ASN A 66 2.56 8.79 -14.45
N PRO A 67 3.10 8.82 -13.21
CA PRO A 67 2.40 9.33 -12.03
C PRO A 67 2.19 10.85 -11.99
N TRP A 68 2.69 11.63 -12.96
CA TRP A 68 2.50 13.08 -13.07
C TRP A 68 2.39 13.53 -14.52
N GLN A 69 1.89 14.71 -14.72
CA GLN A 69 1.73 15.30 -16.06
C GLN A 69 3.09 15.46 -16.76
N GLY A 70 3.18 14.99 -17.99
CA GLY A 70 4.40 15.00 -18.78
C GLY A 70 5.39 13.90 -18.46
N ALA A 71 5.06 12.98 -17.53
CA ALA A 71 5.83 11.76 -17.37
C ALA A 71 5.70 10.89 -18.63
N ASP A 72 6.81 10.33 -19.08
CA ASP A 72 6.86 9.37 -20.19
C ASP A 72 7.74 8.19 -19.77
N SER A 73 7.14 7.02 -19.77
CA SER A 73 7.80 5.77 -19.35
C SER A 73 8.34 5.79 -17.91
N VAL A 74 7.73 6.59 -17.04
CA VAL A 74 8.04 6.59 -15.60
C VAL A 74 7.13 5.59 -14.91
N THR A 75 7.72 4.74 -14.06
CA THR A 75 6.99 3.76 -13.28
C THR A 75 7.46 3.82 -11.83
N THR A 76 6.51 3.86 -10.89
CA THR A 76 6.76 3.72 -9.46
C THR A 76 6.04 2.49 -8.94
N TRP A 77 6.57 1.91 -7.86
CA TRP A 77 6.04 0.67 -7.29
C TRP A 77 5.81 0.83 -5.79
N LEU A 78 4.70 0.25 -5.33
CA LEU A 78 4.43 0.02 -3.91
C LEU A 78 4.25 -1.48 -3.69
N PHE A 79 5.09 -2.07 -2.85
CA PHE A 79 4.92 -3.44 -2.40
C PHE A 79 4.23 -3.44 -1.03
N ILE A 80 3.08 -4.10 -0.93
CA ILE A 80 2.37 -4.29 0.34
C ILE A 80 2.75 -5.65 0.89
N ALA A 81 3.64 -5.67 1.89
CA ALA A 81 4.08 -6.89 2.57
C ALA A 81 3.03 -7.34 3.59
N ARG A 82 2.39 -8.48 3.37
CA ARG A 82 1.35 -9.01 4.25
C ARG A 82 1.79 -10.33 4.88
N ASN A 83 1.26 -10.67 6.05
CA ASN A 83 1.50 -11.93 6.77
C ASN A 83 2.97 -12.25 7.05
N GLY A 84 3.85 -11.23 7.12
CA GLY A 84 5.28 -11.43 7.32
C GLY A 84 5.98 -12.04 6.10
N GLU A 85 5.38 -11.95 4.91
CA GLU A 85 6.01 -12.39 3.67
C GLU A 85 7.17 -11.48 3.30
N GLU A 86 8.23 -12.09 2.79
CA GLU A 86 9.46 -11.38 2.43
C GLU A 86 9.26 -10.45 1.22
N ILE A 87 9.92 -9.30 1.29
CA ILE A 87 10.02 -8.38 0.15
C ILE A 87 10.83 -9.06 -0.95
N PRO A 88 10.42 -8.96 -2.24
CA PRO A 88 11.17 -9.54 -3.34
C PRO A 88 12.62 -9.08 -3.38
N GLU A 89 13.54 -10.02 -3.64
CA GLU A 89 14.97 -9.72 -3.74
C GLU A 89 15.24 -8.65 -4.82
N GLY A 90 15.99 -7.61 -4.44
CA GLY A 90 16.33 -6.50 -5.34
C GLY A 90 15.19 -5.52 -5.62
N PHE A 91 14.09 -5.59 -4.88
CA PHE A 91 13.02 -4.60 -5.00
C PHE A 91 13.49 -3.21 -4.57
N THR A 92 13.21 -2.20 -5.41
CA THR A 92 13.67 -0.81 -5.20
C THR A 92 12.52 0.19 -5.07
N GLY A 93 11.27 -0.29 -5.06
CA GLY A 93 10.08 0.57 -4.85
C GLY A 93 9.81 0.85 -3.38
N GLN A 94 8.70 1.52 -3.12
CA GLN A 94 8.21 1.77 -1.77
C GLN A 94 7.64 0.49 -1.15
N VAL A 95 7.80 0.33 0.17
CA VAL A 95 7.29 -0.83 0.90
C VAL A 95 6.32 -0.37 1.98
N LEU A 96 5.13 -0.97 2.00
CA LEU A 96 4.14 -0.80 3.04
C LEU A 96 4.06 -2.12 3.85
N GLU A 97 4.34 -2.06 5.13
CA GLU A 97 4.27 -3.22 6.02
C GLU A 97 2.84 -3.45 6.52
N GLY A 98 2.11 -4.32 5.82
CA GLY A 98 0.70 -4.59 6.06
C GLY A 98 -0.23 -3.56 5.43
N ASP A 99 -1.44 -3.44 5.97
CA ASP A 99 -2.43 -2.46 5.48
C ASP A 99 -2.24 -1.12 6.16
N ALA A 100 -2.29 -0.02 5.40
CA ALA A 100 -2.14 1.33 5.94
C ALA A 100 -3.24 1.65 6.94
N LYS A 101 -2.88 2.10 8.14
CA LYS A 101 -3.78 2.50 9.24
C LYS A 101 -3.72 4.00 9.51
N ARG A 102 -2.58 4.62 9.21
CA ARG A 102 -2.30 6.04 9.41
C ARG A 102 -1.84 6.65 8.09
N ILE A 103 -2.74 7.37 7.44
CA ILE A 103 -2.52 7.91 6.11
C ILE A 103 -2.40 9.43 6.18
N VAL A 104 -1.41 9.98 5.49
CA VAL A 104 -1.35 11.42 5.21
C VAL A 104 -1.78 11.65 3.76
N ALA A 105 -2.83 12.45 3.57
CA ALA A 105 -3.43 12.72 2.27
C ALA A 105 -3.06 14.13 1.78
N MET A 106 -2.25 14.21 0.72
CA MET A 106 -1.79 15.50 0.18
C MET A 106 -2.79 16.15 -0.77
N SER A 107 -3.94 15.51 -1.05
CA SER A 107 -5.01 16.03 -1.90
C SER A 107 -6.39 15.77 -1.30
N SER A 108 -7.33 16.71 -1.52
CA SER A 108 -8.73 16.52 -1.16
C SER A 108 -9.41 15.39 -1.95
N THR A 109 -8.93 15.06 -3.15
CA THR A 109 -9.44 13.91 -3.94
C THR A 109 -9.10 12.59 -3.26
N HIS A 110 -7.91 12.45 -2.67
CA HIS A 110 -7.54 11.27 -1.89
C HIS A 110 -8.48 11.06 -0.70
N ILE A 111 -8.82 12.16 -0.01
CA ILE A 111 -9.77 12.13 1.11
C ILE A 111 -11.16 11.69 0.63
N ALA A 112 -11.64 12.25 -0.48
CA ALA A 112 -12.95 11.89 -1.05
C ALA A 112 -13.01 10.40 -1.45
N MET A 113 -11.93 9.84 -1.99
CA MET A 113 -11.84 8.42 -2.32
C MET A 113 -11.82 7.53 -1.06
N LEU A 114 -11.04 7.92 -0.03
CA LEU A 114 -11.02 7.20 1.26
C LEU A 114 -12.39 7.24 1.94
N ASP A 115 -13.11 8.36 1.85
CA ASP A 115 -14.48 8.50 2.35
C ASP A 115 -15.45 7.59 1.60
N ALA A 116 -15.37 7.56 0.28
CA ALA A 116 -16.23 6.72 -0.56
C ALA A 116 -16.10 5.21 -0.30
N ILE A 117 -14.97 4.77 0.26
CA ILE A 117 -14.73 3.38 0.67
C ILE A 117 -14.84 3.17 2.20
N ASP A 118 -15.39 4.13 2.94
CA ASP A 118 -15.52 4.13 4.42
C ASP A 118 -14.18 3.97 5.16
N GLU A 119 -13.09 4.52 4.65
CA GLU A 119 -11.75 4.45 5.25
C GLU A 119 -11.15 5.83 5.59
N VAL A 120 -11.96 6.92 5.49
CA VAL A 120 -11.53 8.28 5.85
C VAL A 120 -11.05 8.37 7.31
N GLY A 121 -11.50 7.47 8.17
CA GLY A 121 -11.04 7.36 9.56
C GLY A 121 -9.54 7.12 9.72
N ARG A 122 -8.85 6.64 8.69
CA ARG A 122 -7.40 6.41 8.69
C ARG A 122 -6.58 7.66 8.41
N VAL A 123 -7.20 8.76 7.99
CA VAL A 123 -6.50 10.02 7.75
C VAL A 123 -6.03 10.62 9.07
N ALA A 124 -4.72 10.73 9.24
CA ALA A 124 -4.04 11.31 10.39
C ALA A 124 -3.47 12.71 10.10
N GLY A 125 -3.19 12.98 8.82
CA GLY A 125 -2.67 14.27 8.38
C GLY A 125 -3.16 14.64 6.99
N VAL A 126 -3.21 15.92 6.71
CA VAL A 126 -3.70 16.46 5.43
C VAL A 126 -2.86 17.65 5.01
N SER A 127 -2.94 18.00 3.73
CA SER A 127 -2.42 19.25 3.20
C SER A 127 -3.53 20.29 3.17
N GLY A 128 -3.35 21.39 3.92
CA GLY A 128 -4.25 22.55 3.90
C GLY A 128 -5.65 22.26 4.44
N ILE A 129 -5.76 21.92 5.72
CA ILE A 129 -7.02 21.51 6.37
C ILE A 129 -8.16 22.54 6.20
N ASP A 130 -7.84 23.83 6.05
CA ASP A 130 -8.81 24.90 5.83
C ASP A 130 -9.55 24.79 4.49
N TYR A 131 -8.97 24.09 3.53
CA TYR A 131 -9.52 23.90 2.17
C TYR A 131 -10.28 22.57 2.02
N ILE A 132 -10.32 21.74 3.06
CA ILE A 132 -10.97 20.44 3.04
C ILE A 132 -12.40 20.57 3.54
N SER A 133 -13.37 20.30 2.67
CA SER A 133 -14.81 20.40 2.98
C SER A 133 -15.42 19.08 3.48
N ASN A 134 -14.65 17.97 3.52
CA ASN A 134 -15.15 16.68 3.98
C ASN A 134 -15.62 16.78 5.43
N PRO A 135 -16.89 16.39 5.75
CA PRO A 135 -17.47 16.60 7.07
C PRO A 135 -16.79 15.79 8.16
N ASP A 136 -16.30 14.57 7.87
CA ASP A 136 -15.60 13.72 8.85
C ASP A 136 -14.23 14.29 9.20
N ILE A 137 -13.51 14.85 8.23
CA ILE A 137 -12.26 15.56 8.46
C ILE A 137 -12.51 16.80 9.32
N GLN A 138 -13.54 17.60 9.00
CA GLN A 138 -13.87 18.81 9.76
C GLN A 138 -14.35 18.49 11.19
N ALA A 139 -15.11 17.41 11.38
CA ALA A 139 -15.53 16.97 12.72
C ALA A 139 -14.35 16.52 13.60
N ARG A 140 -13.26 16.03 12.99
CA ARG A 140 -12.03 15.58 13.68
C ARG A 140 -10.86 16.56 13.55
N ARG A 141 -11.14 17.82 13.15
CA ARG A 141 -10.13 18.83 12.83
C ARG A 141 -9.05 18.96 13.92
N ASP A 142 -9.43 18.93 15.19
CA ASP A 142 -8.49 19.07 16.32
C ASP A 142 -7.55 17.86 16.49
N SER A 143 -7.85 16.74 15.86
CA SER A 143 -7.07 15.49 15.91
C SER A 143 -6.36 15.14 14.61
N ILE A 144 -6.61 15.92 13.55
CA ILE A 144 -5.94 15.75 12.24
C ILE A 144 -4.93 16.87 12.09
N SER A 145 -3.69 16.49 11.75
CA SER A 145 -2.61 17.45 11.57
C SER A 145 -2.62 18.04 10.17
N ASP A 146 -2.49 19.37 10.09
CA ASP A 146 -2.16 20.03 8.83
C ASP A 146 -0.65 20.02 8.64
N VAL A 147 -0.17 19.17 7.74
CA VAL A 147 1.26 19.03 7.47
C VAL A 147 1.81 20.12 6.53
N GLY A 148 0.95 21.05 6.10
CA GLY A 148 1.30 22.08 5.12
C GLY A 148 1.08 21.60 3.69
N TYR A 149 1.66 22.30 2.74
CA TYR A 149 1.53 22.04 1.30
C TYR A 149 2.90 21.98 0.64
N GLU A 150 2.96 21.44 -0.55
CA GLU A 150 4.20 21.30 -1.31
C GLU A 150 4.98 22.62 -1.35
N GLY A 151 6.28 22.55 -1.06
CA GLY A 151 7.15 23.73 -0.88
C GLY A 151 7.16 24.32 0.54
N ASN A 152 6.25 23.93 1.43
CA ASN A 152 6.20 24.38 2.85
C ASN A 152 5.66 23.27 3.77
N ILE A 153 6.25 22.09 3.69
CA ILE A 153 5.87 20.93 4.52
C ILE A 153 6.56 21.00 5.88
N ASN A 154 5.79 20.77 6.94
CA ASN A 154 6.32 20.55 8.28
C ASN A 154 6.73 19.07 8.45
N TYR A 155 7.97 18.74 8.10
CA TYR A 155 8.49 17.37 8.17
C TYR A 155 8.64 16.86 9.59
N GLU A 156 8.86 17.73 10.59
CA GLU A 156 8.89 17.33 12.00
C GLU A 156 7.52 16.84 12.45
N LEU A 157 6.47 17.59 12.09
CA LEU A 157 5.09 17.17 12.33
C LEU A 157 4.73 15.89 11.58
N LEU A 158 5.09 15.82 10.29
CA LEU A 158 4.87 14.63 9.48
C LEU A 158 5.50 13.38 10.09
N LEU A 159 6.78 13.47 10.51
CA LEU A 159 7.48 12.39 11.18
C LEU A 159 6.82 12.02 12.52
N SER A 160 6.36 13.01 13.30
CA SER A 160 5.69 12.76 14.59
C SER A 160 4.34 12.06 14.45
N LEU A 161 3.71 12.13 13.27
CA LEU A 161 2.49 11.40 12.96
C LEU A 161 2.75 9.92 12.76
N ASP A 162 3.98 9.51 12.50
CA ASP A 162 4.35 8.13 12.21
C ASP A 162 3.39 7.49 11.17
N PRO A 163 3.30 8.06 9.96
CA PRO A 163 2.36 7.58 8.95
C PRO A 163 2.85 6.28 8.32
N ASP A 164 1.93 5.34 8.09
CA ASP A 164 2.23 4.14 7.31
C ASP A 164 2.39 4.47 5.81
N LEU A 165 1.69 5.50 5.34
CA LEU A 165 1.67 5.87 3.92
C LEU A 165 1.33 7.36 3.73
N VAL A 166 2.10 8.01 2.86
CA VAL A 166 1.78 9.35 2.35
C VAL A 166 1.26 9.23 0.91
N LEU A 167 0.05 9.73 0.66
CA LEU A 167 -0.52 9.80 -0.68
C LEU A 167 -0.12 11.09 -1.35
N LEU A 168 0.69 10.99 -2.40
CA LEU A 168 1.21 12.11 -3.17
C LEU A 168 0.42 12.31 -4.48
N TYR A 169 0.56 13.49 -5.04
CA TYR A 169 0.28 13.79 -6.43
C TYR A 169 1.45 14.59 -7.01
N GLY A 170 1.64 14.59 -8.32
CA GLY A 170 2.71 15.34 -8.96
C GLY A 170 2.17 16.18 -10.10
N VAL A 171 2.38 17.50 -10.05
CA VAL A 171 2.04 18.43 -11.14
C VAL A 171 3.31 18.97 -11.73
N ASN A 172 3.50 18.82 -13.05
CA ASN A 172 4.72 19.22 -13.77
C ASN A 172 6.02 18.52 -13.30
N GLY A 173 5.93 17.30 -12.80
CA GLY A 173 7.08 16.51 -12.34
C GLY A 173 6.81 15.76 -11.04
N ALA A 174 7.83 15.10 -10.54
CA ALA A 174 7.80 14.43 -9.24
C ALA A 174 7.56 15.45 -8.11
N SER A 175 6.90 15.02 -7.05
CA SER A 175 6.72 15.83 -5.85
C SER A 175 8.07 16.20 -5.23
N SER A 176 8.23 17.44 -4.82
CA SER A 176 9.41 17.89 -4.07
C SER A 176 9.57 17.21 -2.70
N MET A 177 8.53 16.49 -2.24
CA MET A 177 8.55 15.73 -0.99
C MET A 177 9.29 14.40 -1.12
N GLU A 178 9.36 13.82 -2.33
CA GLU A 178 9.83 12.45 -2.58
C GLU A 178 11.18 12.16 -1.92
N SER A 179 12.21 12.93 -2.26
CA SER A 179 13.56 12.72 -1.70
C SER A 179 13.60 12.86 -0.16
N LYS A 180 12.75 13.71 0.41
CA LYS A 180 12.73 13.87 1.87
C LYS A 180 11.97 12.75 2.56
N LEU A 181 10.91 12.22 1.96
CA LEU A 181 10.21 11.04 2.46
C LEU A 181 11.11 9.81 2.42
N GLU A 182 11.90 9.64 1.33
CA GLU A 182 12.92 8.59 1.24
C GLU A 182 14.00 8.72 2.33
N GLU A 183 14.52 9.93 2.57
CA GLU A 183 15.49 10.19 3.64
C GLU A 183 14.94 9.84 5.03
N LEU A 184 13.63 9.99 5.22
CA LEU A 184 12.94 9.75 6.50
C LEU A 184 12.36 8.34 6.62
N ASP A 185 12.58 7.46 5.64
CA ASP A 185 11.99 6.12 5.54
C ASP A 185 10.45 6.12 5.68
N ILE A 186 9.78 7.17 5.17
CA ILE A 186 8.32 7.26 5.17
C ILE A 186 7.79 6.77 3.82
N PRO A 187 7.03 5.66 3.79
CA PRO A 187 6.48 5.16 2.54
C PRO A 187 5.51 6.15 1.90
N PHE A 188 5.56 6.25 0.58
CA PHE A 188 4.63 7.08 -0.17
C PHE A 188 4.17 6.41 -1.47
N MET A 189 3.05 6.88 -1.99
CA MET A 189 2.51 6.43 -3.27
C MET A 189 1.89 7.60 -4.01
N TYR A 190 2.13 7.67 -5.31
CA TYR A 190 1.43 8.61 -6.18
C TYR A 190 0.01 8.12 -6.47
N VAL A 191 -0.94 9.04 -6.46
CA VAL A 191 -2.31 8.84 -6.91
C VAL A 191 -2.53 9.69 -8.15
N GLY A 192 -2.67 9.05 -9.30
CA GLY A 192 -2.72 9.71 -10.61
C GLY A 192 -4.16 9.94 -11.11
N ASP A 193 -5.16 9.99 -10.23
CA ASP A 193 -6.57 10.14 -10.59
C ASP A 193 -6.84 11.34 -11.50
N TYR A 194 -6.17 12.45 -11.27
CA TYR A 194 -6.36 13.69 -12.03
C TYR A 194 -5.86 13.58 -13.48
N LEU A 195 -4.98 12.59 -13.79
CA LEU A 195 -4.44 12.35 -15.13
C LEU A 195 -5.40 11.56 -16.01
N GLU A 196 -6.35 10.85 -15.42
CA GLU A 196 -7.30 10.05 -16.19
C GLU A 196 -8.23 10.95 -17.01
N GLU A 197 -8.52 10.53 -18.26
CA GLU A 197 -9.34 11.30 -19.18
C GLU A 197 -10.83 11.25 -18.84
N SER A 198 -11.28 10.12 -18.26
CA SER A 198 -12.69 9.90 -17.95
C SER A 198 -13.01 10.04 -16.46
N PRO A 199 -14.22 10.49 -16.09
CA PRO A 199 -14.66 10.48 -14.70
C PRO A 199 -14.65 9.09 -14.06
N LEU A 200 -14.93 8.04 -14.85
CA LEU A 200 -14.88 6.66 -14.36
C LEU A 200 -13.43 6.20 -14.08
N GLY A 201 -12.49 6.56 -14.97
CA GLY A 201 -11.07 6.30 -14.73
C GLY A 201 -10.56 6.99 -13.45
N LYS A 202 -10.94 8.26 -13.24
CA LYS A 202 -10.62 8.98 -11.99
C LYS A 202 -11.16 8.26 -10.76
N ALA A 203 -12.40 7.83 -10.81
CA ALA A 203 -13.06 7.16 -9.70
C ALA A 203 -12.51 5.74 -9.45
N GLU A 204 -12.01 5.08 -10.48
CA GLU A 204 -11.45 3.72 -10.38
C GLU A 204 -10.18 3.67 -9.50
N TRP A 205 -9.49 4.79 -9.29
CA TRP A 205 -8.38 4.89 -8.33
C TRP A 205 -8.78 4.57 -6.88
N MET A 206 -10.09 4.58 -6.55
CA MET A 206 -10.57 4.07 -5.26
C MET A 206 -10.17 2.62 -5.02
N VAL A 207 -9.99 1.80 -6.08
CA VAL A 207 -9.54 0.42 -5.95
C VAL A 207 -8.12 0.37 -5.40
N VAL A 208 -7.22 1.25 -5.86
CA VAL A 208 -5.85 1.37 -5.33
C VAL A 208 -5.89 1.75 -3.85
N LEU A 209 -6.69 2.75 -3.47
CA LEU A 209 -6.81 3.17 -2.07
C LEU A 209 -7.46 2.10 -1.19
N SER A 210 -8.40 1.33 -1.74
CA SER A 210 -8.98 0.20 -1.04
C SER A 210 -7.99 -0.97 -0.88
N GLU A 211 -7.09 -1.17 -1.84
CA GLU A 211 -6.02 -2.17 -1.73
C GLU A 211 -5.03 -1.81 -0.61
N VAL A 212 -4.54 -0.57 -0.57
CA VAL A 212 -3.59 -0.15 0.49
C VAL A 212 -4.20 -0.15 1.90
N THR A 213 -5.52 -0.09 2.01
CA THR A 213 -6.25 -0.21 3.29
C THR A 213 -6.71 -1.64 3.61
N GLY A 214 -6.42 -2.62 2.73
CA GLY A 214 -6.83 -4.02 2.89
C GLY A 214 -8.34 -4.24 2.68
N LYS A 215 -8.99 -3.38 1.91
CA LYS A 215 -10.44 -3.36 1.66
C LYS A 215 -10.79 -3.34 0.18
N ARG A 216 -10.01 -4.04 -0.65
CA ARG A 216 -10.16 -4.04 -2.12
C ARG A 216 -11.62 -4.23 -2.56
N GLU A 217 -12.36 -5.12 -1.92
CA GLU A 217 -13.77 -5.38 -2.23
C GLU A 217 -14.69 -4.16 -2.07
N LYS A 218 -14.27 -3.13 -1.34
CA LYS A 218 -15.02 -1.87 -1.24
C LYS A 218 -14.81 -1.00 -2.49
N GLY A 219 -13.58 -0.93 -2.99
CA GLY A 219 -13.26 -0.15 -4.19
C GLY A 219 -13.76 -0.80 -5.48
N GLU A 220 -13.85 -2.15 -5.52
CA GLU A 220 -14.37 -2.91 -6.67
C GLU A 220 -15.89 -2.85 -6.81
N LYS A 221 -16.62 -2.31 -5.85
CA LYS A 221 -18.06 -2.17 -5.97
C LYS A 221 -18.38 -1.28 -7.18
N PRO A 222 -19.38 -1.66 -8.00
CA PRO A 222 -19.76 -0.84 -9.14
C PRO A 222 -20.03 0.59 -8.68
N LEU A 223 -19.35 1.54 -9.30
CA LEU A 223 -19.66 2.96 -9.11
C LEU A 223 -21.15 3.17 -9.37
N PRO A 224 -21.89 3.93 -8.53
CA PRO A 224 -23.28 4.20 -8.79
C PRO A 224 -23.35 4.85 -10.18
N ARG A 225 -24.02 4.15 -11.12
CA ARG A 225 -24.28 4.71 -12.45
C ARG A 225 -24.94 6.06 -12.25
N SER A 226 -24.34 7.10 -12.81
CA SER A 226 -24.94 8.43 -12.82
C SER A 226 -26.43 8.31 -13.17
N ARG A 227 -27.29 9.03 -12.46
CA ARG A 227 -28.75 9.04 -12.64
C ARG A 227 -29.23 9.50 -14.04
N SER A 228 -28.43 9.39 -15.07
CA SER A 228 -28.81 9.70 -16.46
C SER A 228 -29.68 8.62 -17.13
N ASP A 229 -29.91 7.48 -16.48
CA ASP A 229 -30.78 6.41 -16.98
C ASP A 229 -32.21 6.44 -16.38
N THR A 230 -32.65 7.54 -15.83
CA THR A 230 -34.07 7.72 -15.54
C THR A 230 -34.73 8.16 -16.84
N THR A 231 -35.21 7.16 -17.59
CA THR A 231 -36.11 7.26 -18.73
C THR A 231 -37.19 8.33 -18.51
N LEU A 232 -37.28 9.26 -19.44
CA LEU A 232 -38.46 10.08 -19.71
C LEU A 232 -39.64 9.20 -20.10
#